data_cd2380c4c2969f25f40ae5f594e2730f
#
_entry.id   cd2380c4c2969f25f40ae5f594e2730f
#
_cell.length_a   1.000
_cell.length_b   1.000
_cell.length_c   1.000
_cell.angle_alpha   90.00
_cell.angle_beta   90.00
_cell.angle_gamma   90.00
#
_symmetry.space_group_name_H-M   'P 1'
#
loop_
_entity.id
_entity.type
_entity.pdbx_description
1 polymer ?
#
loop_
_entity_poly.entity_id
_entity_poly.type
_entity_poly.pdbx_seq_one_letter_code
_entity_poly.pdbx_strand_id
1 'polypeptide(L)'
;GKLFDRKNSFNDFIDVARGLITEKYTSAGKISIEGRSAGGQVMGVVYNEAPELWGAVLAGVPFVDVINTMTDESLPLTPGEWPEWGNPITDKAAFDYMLSY
;
A
#
# COMPACT_ATOMS: atom_id res chain seq x y z
N GLY A 1 -7.15 -7.21 -0.45
CA GLY A 1 -6.25 -8.33 -0.55
C GLY A 1 -5.17 -8.37 0.51
N LYS A 2 -4.70 -9.55 0.81
CA LYS A 2 -3.55 -9.79 1.67
C LYS A 2 -2.62 -10.82 1.04
N LEU A 3 -1.44 -11.03 1.60
CA LEU A 3 -0.44 -11.94 1.06
C LEU A 3 -0.17 -11.65 -0.42
N PHE A 4 -0.29 -12.63 -1.31
CA PHE A 4 -0.06 -12.48 -2.75
C PHE A 4 -1.15 -11.70 -3.50
N ASP A 5 -2.24 -11.34 -2.82
CA ASP A 5 -3.32 -10.49 -3.37
C ASP A 5 -3.21 -9.03 -2.91
N ARG A 6 -2.11 -8.65 -2.27
CA ARG A 6 -1.93 -7.32 -1.68
C ARG A 6 -2.11 -6.19 -2.69
N LYS A 7 -1.63 -6.36 -3.91
CA LYS A 7 -1.75 -5.37 -4.97
C LYS A 7 -3.19 -5.06 -5.37
N ASN A 8 -4.14 -5.97 -5.11
CA ASN A 8 -5.56 -5.68 -5.34
C ASN A 8 -6.01 -4.47 -4.53
N SER A 9 -5.54 -4.31 -3.29
CA SER A 9 -5.87 -3.14 -2.47
C SER A 9 -5.43 -1.83 -3.12
N PHE A 10 -4.26 -1.81 -3.75
CA PHE A 10 -3.74 -0.62 -4.43
C PHE A 10 -4.52 -0.32 -5.71
N ASN A 11 -4.75 -1.35 -6.52
CA ASN A 11 -5.48 -1.24 -7.78
C ASN A 11 -6.93 -0.80 -7.54
N ASP A 12 -7.63 -1.43 -6.59
CA ASP A 12 -9.00 -1.09 -6.25
C ASP A 12 -9.12 0.36 -5.77
N PHE A 13 -8.16 0.83 -4.97
CA PHE A 13 -8.13 2.21 -4.50
C PHE A 13 -8.00 3.21 -5.66
N ILE A 14 -7.10 2.94 -6.59
CA ILE A 14 -6.92 3.76 -7.81
C ILE A 14 -8.17 3.71 -8.69
N ASP A 15 -8.76 2.53 -8.86
CA ASP A 15 -9.97 2.35 -9.69
C ASP A 15 -11.17 3.11 -9.12
N VAL A 16 -11.34 3.16 -7.80
CA VAL A 16 -12.37 3.99 -7.16
C VAL A 16 -12.16 5.45 -7.47
N ALA A 17 -10.94 5.97 -7.37
CA ALA A 17 -10.63 7.36 -7.69
C ALA A 17 -10.94 7.67 -9.16
N ARG A 18 -10.55 6.79 -10.08
CA ARG A 18 -10.88 6.94 -11.51
C ARG A 18 -12.38 6.88 -11.77
N GLY A 19 -13.11 6.01 -11.06
CA GLY A 19 -14.57 5.94 -11.12
C GLY A 19 -15.24 7.25 -10.69
N LEU A 20 -14.77 7.86 -9.59
CA LEU A 20 -15.27 9.15 -9.12
C LEU A 20 -15.05 10.27 -10.14
N ILE A 21 -13.93 10.24 -10.86
CA ILE A 21 -13.64 11.20 -11.94
C ILE A 21 -14.55 10.94 -13.14
N THR A 22 -14.70 9.68 -13.55
CA THR A 22 -15.57 9.29 -14.68
C THR A 22 -17.02 9.67 -14.43
N GLU A 23 -17.52 9.46 -13.21
CA GLU A 23 -18.90 9.82 -12.80
C GLU A 23 -19.04 11.32 -12.45
N LYS A 24 -18.00 12.11 -12.66
CA LYS A 24 -17.99 13.58 -12.51
C LYS A 24 -18.24 14.09 -11.08
N TYR A 25 -17.93 13.28 -10.06
CA TYR A 25 -17.92 13.75 -8.66
C TYR A 25 -16.73 14.66 -8.37
N THR A 26 -15.64 14.48 -9.08
CA THR A 26 -14.39 15.24 -8.93
C THR A 26 -13.61 15.24 -10.26
N SER A 27 -12.38 15.74 -10.23
CA SER A 27 -11.46 15.72 -11.36
C SER A 27 -10.06 15.33 -10.89
N ALA A 28 -9.23 14.86 -11.83
CA ALA A 28 -7.84 14.53 -11.56
C ALA A 28 -7.09 15.70 -10.91
N GLY A 29 -6.25 15.42 -9.91
CA GLY A 29 -5.52 16.44 -9.17
C GLY A 29 -6.32 17.16 -8.09
N LYS A 30 -7.59 16.79 -7.86
CA LYS A 30 -8.45 17.40 -6.85
C LYS A 30 -8.93 16.44 -5.75
N ILE A 31 -8.42 15.23 -5.74
CA ILE A 31 -8.72 14.23 -4.72
C ILE A 31 -7.64 14.30 -3.64
N SER A 32 -8.04 14.46 -2.39
CA SER A 32 -7.14 14.29 -1.24
C SER A 32 -7.32 12.91 -0.66
N ILE A 33 -6.20 12.26 -0.33
CA ILE A 33 -6.20 10.93 0.28
C ILE A 33 -5.40 10.92 1.57
N GLU A 34 -5.82 10.08 2.50
CA GLU A 34 -5.17 9.95 3.80
C GLU A 34 -5.13 8.47 4.22
N GLY A 35 -4.02 8.05 4.80
CA GLY A 35 -3.86 6.73 5.39
C GLY A 35 -2.76 6.67 6.43
N ARG A 36 -2.90 5.76 7.40
CA ARG A 36 -1.93 5.56 8.49
C ARG A 36 -1.48 4.11 8.56
N SER A 37 -0.25 3.88 9.02
CA SER A 37 0.34 2.54 9.19
C SER A 37 0.25 1.74 7.88
N ALA A 38 -0.43 0.59 7.87
CA ALA A 38 -0.72 -0.18 6.65
C ALA A 38 -1.51 0.62 5.61
N GLY A 39 -2.43 1.50 6.02
CA GLY A 39 -3.10 2.45 5.14
C GLY A 39 -2.15 3.51 4.58
N GLY A 40 -1.12 3.87 5.33
CA GLY A 40 -0.03 4.74 4.86
C GLY A 40 0.79 4.07 3.76
N GLN A 41 0.95 2.75 3.77
CA GLN A 41 1.55 2.00 2.66
C GLN A 41 0.72 2.15 1.38
N VAL A 42 -0.60 2.01 1.49
CA VAL A 42 -1.50 2.24 0.34
C VAL A 42 -1.27 3.62 -0.24
N MET A 43 -1.18 4.65 0.62
CA MET A 43 -0.91 6.02 0.18
C MET A 43 0.41 6.13 -0.59
N GLY A 44 1.48 5.52 -0.10
CA GLY A 44 2.78 5.53 -0.77
C GLY A 44 2.72 4.88 -2.15
N VAL A 45 2.10 3.71 -2.26
CA VAL A 45 2.01 2.98 -3.54
C VAL A 45 1.13 3.74 -4.54
N VAL A 46 -0.08 4.17 -4.16
CA VAL A 46 -1.00 4.83 -5.10
C VAL A 46 -0.50 6.20 -5.53
N TYR A 47 0.26 6.90 -4.66
CA TYR A 47 0.93 8.14 -5.01
C TYR A 47 2.00 7.93 -6.08
N ASN A 48 2.77 6.86 -5.98
CA ASN A 48 3.82 6.56 -6.94
C ASN A 48 3.26 6.03 -8.26
N GLU A 49 2.20 5.23 -8.23
CA GLU A 49 1.64 4.60 -9.42
C GLU A 49 0.73 5.53 -10.25
N ALA A 50 0.00 6.42 -9.59
CA ALA A 50 -0.95 7.31 -10.26
C ALA A 50 -0.89 8.74 -9.68
N PRO A 51 0.27 9.41 -9.73
CA PRO A 51 0.46 10.72 -9.10
C PRO A 51 -0.47 11.81 -9.63
N GLU A 52 -0.92 11.68 -10.86
CA GLU A 52 -1.81 12.65 -11.53
C GLU A 52 -3.22 12.74 -10.92
N LEU A 53 -3.64 11.73 -10.16
CA LEU A 53 -4.99 11.68 -9.60
C LEU A 53 -5.14 12.54 -8.33
N TRP A 54 -4.04 12.75 -7.59
CA TRP A 54 -4.09 13.26 -6.23
C TRP A 54 -3.73 14.75 -6.16
N GLY A 55 -4.54 15.52 -5.44
CA GLY A 55 -4.26 16.91 -5.09
C GLY A 55 -3.44 17.03 -3.79
N ALA A 56 -3.66 16.12 -2.84
CA ALA A 56 -2.90 16.02 -1.61
C ALA A 56 -2.86 14.57 -1.11
N VAL A 57 -1.75 14.19 -0.47
CA VAL A 57 -1.55 12.86 0.11
C VAL A 57 -1.04 13.03 1.53
N LEU A 58 -1.77 12.48 2.51
CA LEU A 58 -1.35 12.42 3.91
C LEU A 58 -1.03 10.97 4.27
N ALA A 59 0.26 10.70 4.48
CA ALA A 59 0.74 9.40 4.91
C ALA A 59 1.25 9.49 6.36
N GLY A 60 0.41 9.08 7.30
CA GLY A 60 0.73 9.10 8.73
C GLY A 60 1.41 7.82 9.17
N VAL A 61 2.61 7.93 9.78
CA VAL A 61 3.42 6.78 10.22
C VAL A 61 3.35 5.62 9.22
N PRO A 62 3.71 5.85 7.94
CA PRO A 62 3.43 4.90 6.87
C PRO A 62 4.32 3.67 6.96
N PHE A 63 3.75 2.50 6.65
CA PHE A 63 4.48 1.24 6.53
C PHE A 63 4.98 1.09 5.08
N VAL A 64 6.07 1.78 4.75
CA VAL A 64 6.58 1.89 3.37
C VAL A 64 7.92 1.18 3.14
N ASP A 65 8.54 0.66 4.17
CA ASP A 65 9.74 -0.19 4.07
C ASP A 65 9.41 -1.62 4.49
N VAL A 66 8.53 -2.24 3.70
CA VAL A 66 7.91 -3.53 4.03
C VAL A 66 8.95 -4.63 4.15
N ILE A 67 9.83 -4.74 3.16
CA ILE A 67 10.79 -5.84 3.12
C ILE A 67 11.78 -5.80 4.28
N ASN A 68 12.36 -4.64 4.59
CA ASN A 68 13.30 -4.52 5.70
C ASN A 68 12.61 -4.74 7.05
N THR A 69 11.40 -4.21 7.21
CA THR A 69 10.64 -4.41 8.44
C THR A 69 10.24 -5.87 8.63
N MET A 70 9.74 -6.54 7.60
CA MET A 70 9.29 -7.94 7.69
C MET A 70 10.44 -8.96 7.77
N THR A 71 11.66 -8.57 7.46
CA THR A 71 12.86 -9.41 7.68
C THR A 71 13.51 -9.23 9.04
N ASP A 72 13.07 -8.27 9.84
CA ASP A 72 13.60 -8.01 11.18
C ASP A 72 12.63 -8.54 12.26
N GLU A 73 12.82 -9.79 12.65
CA GLU A 73 11.98 -10.44 13.68
C GLU A 73 12.19 -9.90 15.10
N SER A 74 13.19 -9.04 15.32
CA SER A 74 13.41 -8.37 16.60
C SER A 74 12.42 -7.23 16.85
N LEU A 75 11.75 -6.74 15.79
CA LEU A 75 10.73 -5.72 15.91
C LEU A 75 9.44 -6.29 16.51
N PRO A 76 8.80 -5.61 17.47
CA PRO A 76 7.69 -6.18 18.25
C PRO A 76 6.50 -6.65 17.43
N LEU A 77 6.20 -5.99 16.31
CA LEU A 77 5.03 -6.30 15.50
C LEU A 77 5.34 -7.27 14.35
N THR A 78 6.58 -7.40 13.93
CA THR A 78 6.95 -8.15 12.72
C THR A 78 6.43 -9.59 12.72
N PRO A 79 6.68 -10.43 13.76
CA PRO A 79 6.17 -11.81 13.74
C PRO A 79 4.64 -11.89 13.71
N GLY A 80 3.96 -10.96 14.38
CA GLY A 80 2.50 -10.89 14.40
C GLY A 80 1.87 -10.47 13.08
N GLU A 81 2.62 -9.81 12.22
CA GLU A 81 2.15 -9.28 10.94
C GLU A 81 2.38 -10.25 9.76
N TRP A 82 3.18 -11.29 9.92
CA TRP A 82 3.42 -12.26 8.84
C TRP A 82 2.16 -12.91 8.27
N PRO A 83 1.08 -13.16 9.03
CA PRO A 83 -0.16 -13.66 8.44
C PRO A 83 -0.82 -12.72 7.44
N GLU A 84 -0.54 -11.42 7.55
CA GLU A 84 -1.06 -10.40 6.63
C GLU A 84 -0.13 -10.21 5.41
N TRP A 85 1.18 -10.13 5.65
CA TRP A 85 2.17 -9.74 4.63
C TRP A 85 2.90 -10.92 4.00
N GLY A 86 3.02 -12.02 4.71
CA GLY A 86 3.91 -13.15 4.43
C GLY A 86 5.19 -13.08 5.25
N ASN A 87 5.88 -14.21 5.37
CA ASN A 87 7.16 -14.29 6.06
C ASN A 87 8.32 -14.37 5.04
N PRO A 88 9.00 -13.25 4.74
CA PRO A 88 10.05 -13.22 3.74
C PRO A 88 11.35 -13.92 4.18
N ILE A 89 11.49 -14.23 5.48
CA ILE A 89 12.66 -14.93 6.01
C ILE A 89 12.64 -16.41 5.59
N THR A 90 11.45 -17.02 5.60
CA THR A 90 11.27 -18.46 5.34
C THR A 90 10.65 -18.77 4.00
N ASP A 91 10.07 -17.80 3.32
CA ASP A 91 9.37 -17.96 2.03
C ASP A 91 9.93 -16.98 0.99
N LYS A 92 10.74 -17.53 0.06
CA LYS A 92 11.30 -16.73 -1.03
C LYS A 92 10.23 -16.08 -1.92
N ALA A 93 9.10 -16.74 -2.14
CA ALA A 93 8.02 -16.17 -2.95
C ALA A 93 7.41 -14.94 -2.27
N ALA A 94 7.26 -14.97 -0.94
CA ALA A 94 6.82 -13.81 -0.17
C ALA A 94 7.85 -12.67 -0.23
N PHE A 95 9.14 -12.99 -0.14
CA PHE A 95 10.22 -12.01 -0.29
C PHE A 95 10.16 -11.31 -1.67
N ASP A 96 10.12 -12.10 -2.73
CA ASP A 96 10.09 -11.56 -4.10
C ASP A 96 8.83 -10.72 -4.35
N TYR A 97 7.69 -11.14 -3.81
CA TYR A 97 6.44 -10.38 -3.92
C TYR A 97 6.49 -9.05 -3.17
N MET A 98 7.04 -9.02 -1.95
CA MET A 98 7.22 -7.78 -1.18
C MET A 98 8.14 -6.78 -1.89
N LEU A 99 9.16 -7.25 -2.61
CA LEU A 99 10.03 -6.37 -3.41
C LEU A 99 9.31 -5.71 -4.59
N SER A 100 8.11 -6.16 -4.94
CA SER A 100 7.37 -5.70 -6.12
C SER A 100 6.43 -4.53 -5.85
N TYR A 101 6.37 -4.06 -4.60
CA TYR A 101 5.58 -2.89 -4.21
C TYR A 101 6.23 -2.06 -3.09
#